data_e5ed05d13414379cd99d62aedcc2e48b
#
_entry.id   e5ed05d13414379cd99d62aedcc2e48b
#
_cell.length_a   1.000
_cell.length_b   1.000
_cell.length_c   1.000
_cell.angle_alpha   90.00
_cell.angle_beta   90.00
_cell.angle_gamma   90.00
#
_symmetry.space_group_name_H-M   'P 1'
#
loop_
_entity.id
_entity.type
_entity.pdbx_description
1 polymer ?
#
loop_
_entity_poly.entity_id
_entity_poly.type
_entity_poly.pdbx_seq_one_letter_code
_entity_poly.pdbx_strand_id
1 'polypeptide(L)'
;MELHGEQMVRAPRLAVWDALNNPTILSRCIPGCEEVNRVSDSETHTRVAIKIGPVRARFSGKIFMSDIQVGSACTLRFEGTGGAAGFAKGTSRVSLSDEGGATRLAYSVEASVGGKLGQIGGRLIESSAKKMADEFFAAFDSALTGGSLPAADVLPAPQGISLPFPTGVVVARAAEGGTPFTGGGFRPELYRAFWFCLGVASTLLISHWPR
;
A
#
# COMPACT_ATOMS: atom_id res chain seq x y z
N MET A 1 -22.81 1.44 4.18
CA MET A 1 -22.64 0.78 2.87
C MET A 1 -21.81 -0.47 3.04
N GLU A 2 -22.11 -1.49 2.27
CA GLU A 2 -21.32 -2.72 2.23
C GLU A 2 -20.71 -2.88 0.85
N LEU A 3 -19.50 -3.40 0.79
CA LEU A 3 -18.80 -3.70 -0.46
C LEU A 3 -18.07 -5.04 -0.30
N HIS A 4 -18.23 -5.90 -1.29
CA HIS A 4 -17.52 -7.18 -1.36
C HIS A 4 -16.79 -7.25 -2.71
N GLY A 5 -15.64 -7.89 -2.74
CA GLY A 5 -14.92 -8.11 -3.97
C GLY A 5 -13.91 -9.24 -3.86
N GLU A 6 -13.54 -9.75 -5.02
CA GLU A 6 -12.47 -10.72 -5.19
C GLU A 6 -11.57 -10.28 -6.33
N GLN A 7 -10.27 -10.51 -6.17
CA GLN A 7 -9.27 -10.20 -7.18
C GLN A 7 -8.25 -11.33 -7.29
N MET A 8 -7.88 -11.66 -8.50
CA MET A 8 -6.77 -12.58 -8.77
C MET A 8 -5.49 -11.77 -8.94
N VAL A 9 -4.51 -12.04 -8.11
CA VAL A 9 -3.18 -11.42 -8.16
C VAL A 9 -2.17 -12.47 -8.64
N ARG A 10 -1.45 -12.15 -9.69
CA ARG A 10 -0.51 -13.09 -10.36
C ARG A 10 0.84 -13.17 -9.62
N ALA A 11 0.77 -13.45 -8.33
CA ALA A 11 1.94 -13.63 -7.48
C ALA A 11 1.65 -14.63 -6.36
N PRO A 12 2.67 -15.29 -5.80
CA PRO A 12 2.53 -16.18 -4.65
C PRO A 12 1.97 -15.46 -3.42
N ARG A 13 1.17 -16.15 -2.62
CA ARG A 13 0.42 -15.59 -1.48
C ARG A 13 1.27 -14.82 -0.48
N LEU A 14 2.45 -15.29 -0.13
CA LEU A 14 3.35 -14.57 0.77
C LEU A 14 3.89 -13.28 0.14
N ALA A 15 4.22 -13.31 -1.16
CA ALA A 15 4.65 -12.10 -1.87
C ALA A 15 3.52 -11.05 -1.95
N VAL A 16 2.29 -11.49 -2.18
CA VAL A 16 1.10 -10.62 -2.12
C VAL A 16 0.95 -10.03 -0.73
N TRP A 17 1.06 -10.86 0.32
CA TRP A 17 0.98 -10.38 1.70
C TRP A 17 2.05 -9.34 2.03
N ASP A 18 3.30 -9.60 1.68
CA ASP A 18 4.42 -8.68 1.93
C ASP A 18 4.24 -7.36 1.18
N ALA A 19 3.80 -7.41 -0.07
CA ALA A 19 3.55 -6.23 -0.88
C ALA A 19 2.38 -5.39 -0.34
N LEU A 20 1.31 -6.03 0.13
CA LEU A 20 0.19 -5.39 0.81
C LEU A 20 0.59 -4.71 2.12
N ASN A 21 1.72 -5.07 2.67
CA ASN A 21 2.29 -4.50 3.89
C ASN A 21 3.47 -3.54 3.62
N ASN A 22 3.78 -3.24 2.37
CA ASN A 22 4.87 -2.37 1.98
C ASN A 22 4.38 -0.95 1.63
N PRO A 23 4.70 0.08 2.45
CA PRO A 23 4.25 1.46 2.20
C PRO A 23 4.68 2.01 0.85
N THR A 24 5.86 1.62 0.36
CA THR A 24 6.38 2.08 -0.93
C THR A 24 5.56 1.52 -2.10
N ILE A 25 5.15 0.26 -2.03
CA ILE A 25 4.28 -0.34 -3.05
C ILE A 25 2.89 0.29 -2.97
N LEU A 26 2.33 0.39 -1.77
CA LEU A 26 1.00 0.96 -1.57
C LEU A 26 0.89 2.41 -2.05
N SER A 27 1.88 3.25 -1.75
CA SER A 27 1.87 4.65 -2.17
C SER A 27 1.81 4.82 -3.69
N ARG A 28 2.32 3.85 -4.46
CA ARG A 28 2.29 3.84 -5.92
C ARG A 28 0.98 3.27 -6.48
N CYS A 29 0.34 2.35 -5.74
CA CYS A 29 -0.86 1.66 -6.19
C CYS A 29 -2.14 2.38 -5.80
N ILE A 30 -2.16 3.13 -4.70
CA ILE A 30 -3.34 3.83 -4.22
C ILE A 30 -3.62 5.07 -5.08
N PRO A 31 -4.77 5.15 -5.78
CA PRO A 31 -5.11 6.29 -6.60
C PRO A 31 -5.17 7.59 -5.80
N GLY A 32 -4.42 8.61 -6.23
CA GLY A 32 -4.38 9.91 -5.56
C GLY A 32 -3.63 9.92 -4.22
N CYS A 33 -2.83 8.92 -3.94
CA CYS A 33 -2.01 8.87 -2.74
C CYS A 33 -0.98 10.01 -2.71
N GLU A 34 -0.99 10.78 -1.63
CA GLU A 34 0.01 11.82 -1.35
C GLU A 34 1.03 11.32 -0.32
N GLU A 35 0.59 10.47 0.63
CA GLU A 35 1.43 9.99 1.71
C GLU A 35 0.90 8.67 2.30
N VAL A 36 1.81 7.75 2.59
CA VAL A 36 1.57 6.57 3.44
C VAL A 36 2.66 6.55 4.49
N ASN A 37 2.29 6.71 5.76
CA ASN A 37 3.22 6.73 6.88
C ASN A 37 2.83 5.68 7.91
N ARG A 38 3.73 4.78 8.19
CA ARG A 38 3.57 3.74 9.19
C ARG A 38 4.01 4.27 10.56
N VAL A 39 3.06 4.44 11.45
CA VAL A 39 3.28 5.00 12.79
C VAL A 39 3.69 3.92 13.77
N SER A 40 3.06 2.77 13.70
CA SER A 40 3.35 1.62 14.54
C SER A 40 3.09 0.32 13.80
N ASP A 41 3.23 -0.74 14.50
CA ASP A 41 2.98 -2.08 14.03
C ASP A 41 1.49 -2.38 13.74
N SER A 42 0.53 -1.65 14.27
CA SER A 42 -0.92 -1.76 14.02
C SER A 42 -1.53 -0.48 13.45
N GLU A 43 -0.76 0.58 13.28
CA GLU A 43 -1.30 1.87 12.88
C GLU A 43 -0.55 2.46 11.69
N THR A 44 -1.29 2.80 10.65
CA THR A 44 -0.79 3.48 9.46
C THR A 44 -1.61 4.74 9.23
N HIS A 45 -0.94 5.84 8.98
CA HIS A 45 -1.53 7.11 8.56
C HIS A 45 -1.36 7.29 7.06
N THR A 46 -2.35 7.91 6.45
CA THR A 46 -2.32 8.15 5.00
C THR A 46 -2.93 9.49 4.67
N ARG A 47 -2.54 10.04 3.53
CA ARG A 47 -3.16 11.22 2.93
C ARG A 47 -3.43 10.95 1.45
N VAL A 48 -4.68 11.13 1.05
CA VAL A 48 -5.13 10.81 -0.31
C VAL A 48 -5.99 11.94 -0.86
N ALA A 49 -5.73 12.37 -2.08
CA ALA A 49 -6.59 13.29 -2.82
C ALA A 49 -7.67 12.50 -3.56
N ILE A 50 -8.93 12.72 -3.24
CA ILE A 50 -10.07 11.97 -3.77
C ILE A 50 -11.02 12.89 -4.52
N LYS A 51 -11.58 12.36 -5.62
CA LYS A 51 -12.69 12.96 -6.36
C LYS A 51 -13.83 11.95 -6.46
N ILE A 52 -14.94 12.24 -5.79
CA ILE A 52 -16.18 11.45 -5.87
C ILE A 52 -17.30 12.36 -6.33
N GLY A 53 -17.74 12.21 -7.59
CA GLY A 53 -18.71 13.10 -8.21
C GLY A 53 -18.25 14.56 -8.18
N PRO A 54 -19.05 15.47 -7.62
CA PRO A 54 -18.71 16.89 -7.49
C PRO A 54 -17.75 17.19 -6.33
N VAL A 55 -17.57 16.24 -5.40
CA VAL A 55 -16.75 16.43 -4.20
C VAL A 55 -15.29 16.11 -4.53
N ARG A 56 -14.42 17.10 -4.28
CA ARG A 56 -12.96 16.93 -4.33
C ARG A 56 -12.39 17.34 -2.97
N ALA A 57 -11.61 16.48 -2.36
CA ALA A 57 -10.99 16.77 -1.08
C ALA A 57 -9.73 15.93 -0.86
N ARG A 58 -8.86 16.45 0.01
CA ARG A 58 -7.79 15.66 0.62
C ARG A 58 -8.34 15.04 1.90
N PHE A 59 -8.11 13.77 2.00
CA PHE A 59 -8.50 13.01 3.17
C PHE A 59 -7.25 12.55 3.93
N SER A 60 -7.28 12.76 5.24
CA SER A 60 -6.31 12.18 6.16
C SER A 60 -6.97 11.02 6.88
N GLY A 61 -6.35 9.86 6.88
CA GLY A 61 -6.91 8.65 7.46
C GLY A 61 -5.94 7.89 8.33
N LYS A 62 -6.52 7.09 9.22
CA LYS A 62 -5.84 6.13 10.06
C LYS A 62 -6.38 4.74 9.79
N ILE A 63 -5.51 3.78 9.80
CA ILE A 63 -5.84 2.36 9.62
C ILE A 63 -5.23 1.59 10.78
N PHE A 64 -6.07 0.78 11.40
CA PHE A 64 -5.68 -0.12 12.48
C PHE A 64 -5.87 -1.56 12.04
N MET A 65 -4.83 -2.36 12.16
CA MET A 65 -4.86 -3.78 11.80
C MET A 65 -5.02 -4.65 13.05
N SER A 66 -5.91 -5.64 12.99
CA SER A 66 -6.16 -6.65 14.02
C SER A 66 -6.38 -8.04 13.41
N ASP A 67 -6.52 -9.06 14.25
CA ASP A 67 -6.80 -10.45 13.86
C ASP A 67 -5.86 -10.97 12.78
N ILE A 68 -4.57 -10.63 12.89
CA ILE A 68 -3.58 -10.89 11.87
C ILE A 68 -3.24 -12.38 11.82
N GLN A 69 -3.55 -13.01 10.69
CA GLN A 69 -3.08 -14.33 10.30
C GLN A 69 -2.11 -14.16 9.14
N VAL A 70 -0.82 -14.17 9.45
CA VAL A 70 0.25 -13.87 8.50
C VAL A 70 0.11 -14.66 7.21
N GLY A 71 0.08 -13.97 6.08
CA GLY A 71 -0.09 -14.56 4.77
C GLY A 71 -1.48 -15.07 4.43
N SER A 72 -2.48 -14.94 5.31
CA SER A 72 -3.82 -15.51 5.12
C SER A 72 -4.96 -14.53 5.30
N ALA A 73 -5.00 -13.79 6.40
CA ALA A 73 -6.13 -12.92 6.69
C ALA A 73 -5.77 -11.79 7.66
N CYS A 74 -6.56 -10.73 7.66
CA CYS A 74 -6.55 -9.68 8.67
C CYS A 74 -7.88 -8.91 8.70
N THR A 75 -8.11 -8.23 9.81
CA THR A 75 -9.18 -7.26 9.98
C THR A 75 -8.57 -5.86 10.04
N LEU A 76 -9.15 -4.92 9.31
CA LEU A 76 -8.71 -3.54 9.22
C LEU A 76 -9.83 -2.62 9.67
N ARG A 77 -9.60 -1.86 10.71
CA ARG A 77 -10.46 -0.74 11.07
C ARG A 77 -9.85 0.53 10.53
N PHE A 78 -10.64 1.32 9.85
CA PHE A 78 -10.19 2.56 9.25
C PHE A 78 -11.07 3.74 9.63
N GLU A 79 -10.46 4.87 9.74
CA GLU A 79 -11.09 6.16 9.97
C GLU A 79 -10.25 7.28 9.34
N GLY A 80 -10.89 8.34 8.86
CA GLY A 80 -10.20 9.51 8.33
C GLY A 80 -11.17 10.64 8.01
N THR A 81 -10.76 11.81 7.69
CA THR A 81 -11.55 13.01 7.51
C THR A 81 -11.09 13.82 6.32
N GLY A 82 -12.04 14.36 5.57
CA GLY A 82 -11.85 15.33 4.50
C GLY A 82 -12.26 16.75 4.89
N GLY A 83 -12.32 17.05 6.18
CA GLY A 83 -12.75 18.36 6.69
C GLY A 83 -14.17 18.68 6.24
N ALA A 84 -14.37 19.79 5.52
CA ALA A 84 -15.67 20.22 5.02
C ALA A 84 -16.33 19.24 4.03
N ALA A 85 -15.56 18.30 3.44
CA ALA A 85 -16.12 17.28 2.55
C ALA A 85 -16.82 16.15 3.34
N GLY A 86 -16.46 15.97 4.60
CA GLY A 86 -17.07 14.98 5.47
C GLY A 86 -16.11 13.90 5.95
N PHE A 87 -16.69 12.78 6.27
CA PHE A 87 -16.00 11.67 6.90
C PHE A 87 -16.56 10.32 6.44
N ALA A 88 -15.83 9.21 6.60
CA ALA A 88 -16.31 7.83 6.60
C ALA A 88 -15.50 7.00 7.60
N LYS A 89 -15.96 5.92 8.10
CA LYS A 89 -15.32 4.98 8.99
C LYS A 89 -15.84 3.59 8.71
N GLY A 90 -15.04 2.59 9.01
CA GLY A 90 -15.50 1.24 8.76
C GLY A 90 -14.50 0.18 9.17
N THR A 91 -14.89 -1.04 8.83
CA THR A 91 -14.09 -2.24 9.03
C THR A 91 -14.01 -2.99 7.70
N SER A 92 -12.86 -3.55 7.41
CA SER A 92 -12.66 -4.46 6.29
C SER A 92 -12.05 -5.75 6.76
N ARG A 93 -12.54 -6.87 6.22
CA ARG A 93 -11.92 -8.19 6.39
C ARG A 93 -11.29 -8.59 5.06
N VAL A 94 -10.10 -9.15 5.14
CA VAL A 94 -9.34 -9.59 3.98
C VAL A 94 -8.90 -11.01 4.19
N SER A 95 -8.98 -11.80 3.13
CA SER A 95 -8.44 -13.15 3.09
C SER A 95 -7.67 -13.40 1.80
N LEU A 96 -6.62 -14.19 1.91
CA LEU A 96 -5.77 -14.63 0.80
C LEU A 96 -5.78 -16.14 0.73
N SER A 97 -6.03 -16.70 -0.44
CA SER A 97 -5.91 -18.14 -0.73
C SER A 97 -5.01 -18.40 -1.93
N ASP A 98 -4.31 -19.53 -1.90
CA ASP A 98 -3.46 -19.95 -3.02
C ASP A 98 -4.29 -20.49 -4.17
N GLU A 99 -3.98 -20.08 -5.40
CA GLU A 99 -4.64 -20.51 -6.64
C GLU A 99 -3.59 -20.86 -7.71
N GLY A 100 -2.87 -21.97 -7.50
CA GLY A 100 -1.95 -22.50 -8.50
C GLY A 100 -0.77 -21.57 -8.86
N GLY A 101 -0.19 -20.88 -7.87
CA GLY A 101 0.91 -19.91 -8.08
C GLY A 101 0.45 -18.46 -8.18
N ALA A 102 -0.84 -18.22 -8.29
CA ALA A 102 -1.48 -16.93 -8.09
C ALA A 102 -2.16 -16.88 -6.73
N THR A 103 -2.69 -15.74 -6.36
CA THR A 103 -3.40 -15.52 -5.10
C THR A 103 -4.79 -14.97 -5.37
N ARG A 104 -5.81 -15.62 -4.84
CA ARG A 104 -7.14 -15.04 -4.71
C ARG A 104 -7.17 -14.18 -3.45
N LEU A 105 -7.44 -12.90 -3.63
CA LEU A 105 -7.69 -11.94 -2.57
C LEU A 105 -9.18 -11.65 -2.51
N ALA A 106 -9.82 -12.01 -1.40
CA ALA A 106 -11.21 -11.66 -1.14
C ALA A 106 -11.29 -10.63 -0.02
N TYR A 107 -12.22 -9.68 -0.16
CA TYR A 107 -12.44 -8.65 0.85
C TYR A 107 -13.91 -8.33 1.05
N SER A 108 -14.25 -7.97 2.28
CA SER A 108 -15.54 -7.39 2.63
C SER A 108 -15.33 -6.10 3.42
N VAL A 109 -16.15 -5.09 3.15
CA VAL A 109 -16.06 -3.76 3.77
C VAL A 109 -17.43 -3.34 4.26
N GLU A 110 -17.48 -2.94 5.52
CA GLU A 110 -18.62 -2.26 6.12
C GLU A 110 -18.20 -0.83 6.44
N ALA A 111 -18.89 0.17 5.85
CA ALA A 111 -18.50 1.57 6.01
C ALA A 111 -19.69 2.50 6.23
N SER A 112 -19.47 3.52 7.04
CA SER A 112 -20.36 4.64 7.27
C SER A 112 -19.71 5.92 6.72
N VAL A 113 -20.46 6.70 5.96
CA VAL A 113 -19.99 7.94 5.31
C VAL A 113 -20.90 9.09 5.72
N GLY A 114 -20.32 10.23 6.08
CA GLY A 114 -21.07 11.40 6.52
C GLY A 114 -20.57 12.72 5.91
N GLY A 115 -21.26 13.82 6.26
CA GLY A 115 -20.96 15.14 5.71
C GLY A 115 -21.44 15.31 4.25
N LYS A 116 -20.82 16.21 3.50
CA LYS A 116 -21.14 16.44 2.07
C LYS A 116 -20.95 15.17 1.23
N LEU A 117 -19.98 14.35 1.57
CA LEU A 117 -19.75 13.08 0.90
C LEU A 117 -20.97 12.14 1.07
N GLY A 118 -21.55 12.04 2.26
CA GLY A 118 -22.76 11.25 2.49
C GLY A 118 -24.00 11.74 1.73
N GLN A 119 -24.04 13.02 1.39
CA GLN A 119 -25.17 13.63 0.68
C GLN A 119 -25.22 13.34 -0.82
N ILE A 120 -24.10 12.90 -1.42
CA ILE A 120 -24.05 12.58 -2.87
C ILE A 120 -24.74 11.26 -3.23
N GLY A 121 -25.17 10.49 -2.24
CA GLY A 121 -25.91 9.25 -2.43
C GLY A 121 -25.05 8.00 -2.46
N GLY A 122 -25.55 6.95 -1.81
CA GLY A 122 -24.80 5.69 -1.62
C GLY A 122 -24.34 5.04 -2.92
N ARG A 123 -25.16 5.03 -3.97
CA ARG A 123 -24.80 4.43 -5.27
C ARG A 123 -23.57 5.08 -5.90
N LEU A 124 -23.44 6.41 -5.81
CA LEU A 124 -22.28 7.10 -6.38
C LEU A 124 -21.02 6.86 -5.56
N ILE A 125 -21.16 6.77 -4.24
CA ILE A 125 -20.05 6.40 -3.34
C ILE A 125 -19.59 4.98 -3.65
N GLU A 126 -20.49 4.03 -3.72
CA GLU A 126 -20.20 2.62 -3.99
C GLU A 126 -19.51 2.40 -5.35
N SER A 127 -20.05 3.01 -6.42
CA SER A 127 -19.45 2.91 -7.76
C SER A 127 -18.05 3.55 -7.80
N SER A 128 -17.84 4.65 -7.08
CA SER A 128 -16.53 5.29 -6.98
C SER A 128 -15.55 4.45 -6.17
N ALA A 129 -16.00 3.85 -5.07
CA ALA A 129 -15.18 2.94 -4.25
C ALA A 129 -14.75 1.71 -5.05
N LYS A 130 -15.68 1.10 -5.81
CA LYS A 130 -15.36 -0.02 -6.69
C LYS A 130 -14.32 0.36 -7.75
N LYS A 131 -14.52 1.49 -8.42
CA LYS A 131 -13.56 1.99 -9.42
C LYS A 131 -12.16 2.19 -8.81
N MET A 132 -12.07 2.78 -7.62
CA MET A 132 -10.79 2.96 -6.92
C MET A 132 -10.14 1.63 -6.55
N ALA A 133 -10.93 0.63 -6.16
CA ALA A 133 -10.44 -0.72 -5.89
C ALA A 133 -9.90 -1.37 -7.17
N ASP A 134 -10.61 -1.27 -8.28
CA ASP A 134 -10.18 -1.83 -9.58
C ASP A 134 -8.87 -1.17 -10.04
N GLU A 135 -8.74 0.15 -9.94
CA GLU A 135 -7.52 0.89 -10.27
C GLU A 135 -6.35 0.48 -9.36
N PHE A 136 -6.61 0.35 -8.06
CA PHE A 136 -5.61 -0.12 -7.10
C PHE A 136 -5.10 -1.51 -7.45
N PHE A 137 -6.00 -2.49 -7.64
CA PHE A 137 -5.60 -3.86 -7.90
C PHE A 137 -4.90 -4.04 -9.26
N ALA A 138 -5.28 -3.26 -10.27
CA ALA A 138 -4.56 -3.24 -11.55
C ALA A 138 -3.11 -2.75 -11.39
N ALA A 139 -2.91 -1.66 -10.64
CA ALA A 139 -1.57 -1.15 -10.34
C ALA A 139 -0.77 -2.11 -9.44
N PHE A 140 -1.43 -2.73 -8.47
CA PHE A 140 -0.83 -3.67 -7.54
C PHE A 140 -0.36 -4.95 -8.23
N ASP A 141 -1.18 -5.55 -9.07
CA ASP A 141 -0.82 -6.73 -9.86
C ASP A 141 0.36 -6.42 -10.81
N SER A 142 0.33 -5.24 -11.44
CA SER A 142 1.44 -4.78 -12.28
C SER A 142 2.75 -4.59 -11.50
N ALA A 143 2.68 -4.07 -10.28
CA ALA A 143 3.83 -3.89 -9.42
C ALA A 143 4.47 -5.22 -8.98
N LEU A 144 3.66 -6.26 -8.80
CA LEU A 144 4.13 -7.59 -8.40
C LEU A 144 4.62 -8.45 -9.57
N THR A 145 4.05 -8.28 -10.75
CA THR A 145 4.43 -9.06 -11.95
C THR A 145 5.65 -8.50 -12.68
N GLY A 146 6.30 -7.48 -12.10
CA GLY A 146 7.47 -6.87 -12.73
C GLY A 146 7.12 -6.17 -14.04
N GLY A 147 5.98 -5.50 -14.09
CA GLY A 147 5.66 -4.58 -15.18
C GLY A 147 6.85 -3.62 -15.31
N SER A 148 7.71 -3.87 -16.30
CA SER A 148 8.84 -3.02 -16.65
C SER A 148 8.34 -1.58 -16.66
N LEU A 149 8.90 -0.76 -15.77
CA LEU A 149 8.97 0.66 -16.07
C LEU A 149 9.53 0.74 -17.50
N PRO A 150 8.93 1.53 -18.41
CA PRO A 150 9.59 1.78 -19.68
C PRO A 150 11.01 2.23 -19.31
N ALA A 151 11.98 1.44 -19.74
CA ALA A 151 13.37 1.78 -19.57
C ALA A 151 13.51 3.18 -20.14
N ALA A 152 13.75 4.16 -19.26
CA ALA A 152 14.18 5.46 -19.71
C ALA A 152 15.38 5.17 -20.61
N ASP A 153 15.30 5.61 -21.85
CA ASP A 153 16.29 5.49 -22.89
C ASP A 153 17.70 5.47 -22.29
N VAL A 154 18.25 4.28 -22.16
CA VAL A 154 19.69 4.13 -21.94
C VAL A 154 20.28 4.46 -23.29
N LEU A 155 20.70 5.70 -23.46
CA LEU A 155 21.55 6.12 -24.56
C LEU A 155 22.66 5.08 -24.69
N PRO A 156 22.90 4.51 -25.87
CA PRO A 156 23.96 3.56 -26.06
C PRO A 156 25.31 4.22 -25.66
N ALA A 157 26.00 3.58 -24.75
CA ALA A 157 27.33 4.01 -24.37
C ALA A 157 28.22 4.13 -25.63
N PRO A 158 28.98 5.20 -25.80
CA PRO A 158 29.89 5.34 -26.93
C PRO A 158 30.91 4.20 -26.87
N GLN A 159 30.90 3.38 -27.92
CA GLN A 159 31.88 2.33 -28.13
C GLN A 159 33.23 2.96 -28.44
N GLY A 160 34.24 2.56 -27.65
CA GLY A 160 35.62 2.42 -28.11
C GLY A 160 36.44 3.69 -28.26
N ILE A 161 37.10 4.09 -27.18
CA ILE A 161 38.43 4.67 -27.29
C ILE A 161 39.38 3.81 -26.44
N SER A 162 40.12 2.93 -27.10
CA SER A 162 41.21 2.20 -26.48
C SER A 162 42.40 3.16 -26.31
N LEU A 163 42.67 3.56 -25.10
CA LEU A 163 43.94 4.22 -24.77
C LEU A 163 44.92 3.17 -24.23
N PRO A 164 46.15 3.12 -24.73
CA PRO A 164 47.15 2.20 -24.22
C PRO A 164 47.68 2.68 -22.87
N PHE A 165 47.56 1.82 -21.85
CA PHE A 165 48.22 2.04 -20.57
C PHE A 165 49.64 1.51 -20.63
N PRO A 166 50.66 2.29 -20.16
CA PRO A 166 52.01 1.76 -19.99
C PRO A 166 52.08 0.84 -18.78
N THR A 167 52.70 -0.28 -19.00
CA THR A 167 53.06 -1.30 -18.04
C THR A 167 54.02 -0.78 -16.96
N GLY A 168 53.70 -1.07 -15.70
CA GLY A 168 54.70 -1.11 -14.66
C GLY A 168 54.41 -0.26 -13.42
N VAL A 169 53.98 -0.89 -12.35
CA VAL A 169 54.59 -0.80 -11.02
C VAL A 169 54.04 -1.96 -10.18
N VAL A 170 54.95 -2.59 -9.47
CA VAL A 170 54.88 -3.82 -8.72
C VAL A 170 54.54 -3.53 -7.25
N VAL A 171 53.79 -4.44 -6.65
CA VAL A 171 53.76 -4.87 -5.22
C VAL A 171 53.29 -3.89 -4.13
N ALA A 172 52.28 -4.29 -3.41
CA ALA A 172 52.41 -4.65 -1.99
C ALA A 172 51.21 -5.52 -1.52
N ARG A 173 51.58 -6.67 -1.05
CA ARG A 173 50.77 -7.66 -0.37
C ARG A 173 50.66 -7.26 1.11
N ALA A 174 49.48 -7.11 1.62
CA ALA A 174 49.26 -7.17 3.06
C ALA A 174 48.01 -8.00 3.33
N ALA A 175 48.20 -8.93 4.21
CA ALA A 175 47.30 -10.02 4.59
C ALA A 175 46.34 -9.61 5.71
N GLU A 176 45.31 -10.44 5.85
CA GLU A 176 44.65 -10.87 7.08
C GLU A 176 43.69 -9.90 7.80
N GLY A 177 42.50 -10.38 7.96
CA GLY A 177 41.50 -9.86 8.87
C GLY A 177 40.10 -10.38 8.58
N GLY A 178 39.94 -11.70 8.52
CA GLY A 178 38.60 -12.30 8.46
C GLY A 178 37.88 -12.14 9.78
N THR A 179 36.68 -11.57 9.76
CA THR A 179 35.71 -11.76 10.82
C THR A 179 34.46 -12.40 10.22
N PRO A 180 33.98 -13.49 10.78
CA PRO A 180 32.75 -14.12 10.30
C PRO A 180 31.56 -13.24 10.64
N PHE A 181 30.79 -12.86 9.64
CA PHE A 181 29.51 -12.19 9.82
C PHE A 181 28.49 -13.24 10.29
N THR A 182 28.40 -13.41 11.60
CA THR A 182 27.36 -14.20 12.25
C THR A 182 26.02 -13.53 12.16
N GLY A 183 25.08 -14.22 11.54
CA GLY A 183 23.66 -14.25 11.86
C GLY A 183 22.96 -12.92 12.11
N GLY A 184 22.55 -12.24 11.07
CA GLY A 184 21.51 -11.22 11.17
C GLY A 184 20.17 -11.92 11.43
N GLY A 185 19.67 -11.81 12.68
CA GLY A 185 18.38 -12.34 13.07
C GLY A 185 17.27 -11.79 12.17
N PHE A 186 16.39 -12.66 11.80
CA PHE A 186 15.08 -12.35 11.21
C PHE A 186 14.36 -11.32 12.09
N ARG A 187 14.31 -10.08 11.64
CA ARG A 187 13.48 -9.05 12.27
C ARG A 187 12.06 -9.19 11.73
N PRO A 188 11.05 -9.44 12.56
CA PRO A 188 9.66 -9.55 12.14
C PRO A 188 9.01 -8.16 11.97
N GLU A 189 9.66 -7.24 11.26
CA GLU A 189 9.22 -5.84 11.18
C GLU A 189 8.51 -5.46 9.88
N LEU A 190 8.07 -6.43 9.06
CA LEU A 190 7.63 -6.15 7.69
C LEU A 190 6.13 -6.27 7.43
N TYR A 191 5.27 -6.30 8.44
CA TYR A 191 3.87 -6.67 8.24
C TYR A 191 2.89 -5.50 8.44
N ARG A 192 2.86 -4.49 7.56
CA ARG A 192 1.85 -3.44 7.82
C ARG A 192 1.75 -2.36 6.73
N ALA A 193 0.73 -2.35 5.95
CA ALA A 193 0.01 -1.20 5.39
C ALA A 193 -0.83 -1.54 4.16
N PHE A 194 -2.02 -2.03 4.34
CA PHE A 194 -2.94 -2.25 3.24
C PHE A 194 -4.34 -1.71 3.58
N TRP A 195 -5.00 -1.04 2.70
CA TRP A 195 -6.41 -0.59 2.75
C TRP A 195 -6.68 0.90 2.84
N PHE A 196 -6.39 1.59 1.76
CA PHE A 196 -6.87 2.96 1.64
C PHE A 196 -7.84 3.22 0.49
N CYS A 197 -7.97 2.33 -0.45
CA CYS A 197 -8.91 2.52 -1.56
C CYS A 197 -10.39 2.40 -1.18
N LEU A 198 -10.72 1.90 0.00
CA LEU A 198 -12.10 1.61 0.38
C LEU A 198 -12.61 2.37 1.62
N GLY A 199 -11.81 3.18 2.26
CA GLY A 199 -12.27 3.80 3.49
C GLY A 199 -11.62 5.13 3.80
N VAL A 200 -12.30 6.19 3.50
CA VAL A 200 -11.93 7.52 3.95
C VAL A 200 -12.86 7.93 5.06
N ALA A 201 -12.28 8.20 6.20
CA ALA A 201 -12.79 9.17 7.15
C ALA A 201 -13.10 8.81 8.58
N SER A 202 -12.66 9.54 9.46
CA SER A 202 -13.29 10.13 10.63
C SER A 202 -12.41 10.26 11.86
N THR A 203 -12.27 11.44 12.33
CA THR A 203 -12.08 11.72 13.77
C THR A 203 -12.70 13.06 14.12
N LEU A 204 -13.61 13.10 15.04
CA LEU A 204 -13.80 14.11 16.08
C LEU A 204 -15.03 13.79 16.91
N LEU A 205 -14.88 13.11 18.04
CA LEU A 205 -15.83 13.18 19.16
C LEU A 205 -15.22 12.58 20.43
N ILE A 206 -14.18 13.22 20.95
CA ILE A 206 -13.86 13.15 22.37
C ILE A 206 -13.47 14.55 22.81
N SER A 207 -14.43 15.41 23.02
CA SER A 207 -14.39 16.49 24.00
C SER A 207 -15.75 17.16 24.03
N HIS A 208 -16.67 16.64 24.76
CA HIS A 208 -17.66 17.35 25.55
C HIS A 208 -18.60 16.34 26.21
N TRP A 209 -18.21 15.88 27.38
CA TRP A 209 -19.16 15.40 28.37
C TRP A 209 -19.23 16.46 29.45
N PRO A 210 -20.30 17.25 29.58
CA PRO A 210 -20.55 18.03 30.78
C PRO A 210 -21.03 17.09 31.88
N ARG A 211 -20.63 17.41 33.07
CA ARG A 211 -21.00 16.78 34.34
C ARG A 211 -22.51 16.79 34.56
#